data_2544e93d3a47a0a48345bda25fd39f0f
#
_entry.id   2544e93d3a47a0a48345bda25fd39f0f
#
_cell.length_a   1.000
_cell.length_b   1.000
_cell.length_c   1.000
_cell.angle_alpha   90.00
_cell.angle_beta   90.00
_cell.angle_gamma   90.00
#
_symmetry.space_group_name_H-M   'P 1'
#
loop_
_entity.id
_entity.type
_entity.pdbx_description
1 polymer ?
#
loop_
_entity_poly.entity_id
_entity_poly.type
_entity_poly.pdbx_seq_one_letter_code
_entity_poly.pdbx_strand_id
1 'polypeptide(L)'
;MLRPALLLIASCIAVLNGSLAAAEEPHVVIAHGSLAGTSDGTVEAYRGIPYAAAPIGKNRWRTPQPMDKWTGARKADRFAANCMQAVAPPGLSQSTPWTREYEIAGPVSEDCLYLNVWTPARRTTKPLSVFFWIHGGGFASGGGDVPIYDGRNLAARGIVVVTINYRLGLYGFLAHPALSAEQGGSSGNYGLLDQIAALHWVKENIRAFGGDASSITIAGQSAGAASVHDLILSPLAKGLFARAIAESGSGMGIPLPSKSDAETAGRHFADTVGAHSLDELRALTSEQIEKIHGAQLAPIVVPTADGHVLPEDPAAALREGRYCDTPILTGYNSDESTSFGGQPPATEASYRQLVGNRYGTFVDRILELYPAQDYASSAGKLARDRIYASMLLWAQERRRTSHHPVYEYVFTYIEPGPQSVKFKSFHSSEIPYVFDTLDKAPERKFSTTDRAISTELQNYWLNFVRTGDPNGTGLPTWPASDNTPLVMEIGEQAHAKEAIGTEQLALFQDFAAHGGAMGLF
;
A
#
# COMPACT_ATOMS: atom_id res chain seq x y z
N MET A 1 -35.33 -85.16 19.24
CA MET A 1 -35.06 -83.96 20.02
C MET A 1 -33.69 -83.41 19.54
N LEU A 2 -33.75 -82.51 18.57
CA LEU A 2 -32.55 -81.87 18.03
C LEU A 2 -32.34 -80.51 18.71
N ARG A 3 -31.15 -80.27 19.26
CA ARG A 3 -30.68 -78.94 19.72
C ARG A 3 -29.95 -78.24 18.60
N PRO A 4 -30.22 -76.94 18.32
CA PRO A 4 -29.40 -76.20 17.37
C PRO A 4 -28.19 -75.56 18.07
N ALA A 5 -27.02 -75.65 17.45
CA ALA A 5 -25.80 -74.99 17.84
C ALA A 5 -25.80 -73.51 17.42
N LEU A 6 -25.55 -72.58 18.34
CA LEU A 6 -25.35 -71.18 18.08
C LEU A 6 -23.88 -70.98 17.69
N LEU A 7 -23.63 -70.51 16.46
CA LEU A 7 -22.35 -69.96 16.02
C LEU A 7 -22.24 -68.49 16.42
N LEU A 8 -21.33 -68.16 17.32
CA LEU A 8 -20.90 -66.79 17.59
C LEU A 8 -19.87 -66.36 16.58
N ILE A 9 -20.25 -65.38 15.72
CA ILE A 9 -19.32 -64.70 14.83
C ILE A 9 -18.79 -63.48 15.59
N ALA A 10 -17.52 -63.53 16.03
CA ALA A 10 -16.81 -62.40 16.61
C ALA A 10 -16.30 -61.52 15.47
N SER A 11 -16.96 -60.38 15.25
CA SER A 11 -16.47 -59.31 14.33
C SER A 11 -15.34 -58.53 15.02
N CYS A 12 -14.12 -58.72 14.62
CA CYS A 12 -13.00 -57.84 14.97
C CYS A 12 -13.16 -56.52 14.23
N ILE A 13 -13.62 -55.46 14.91
CA ILE A 13 -13.52 -54.08 14.41
C ILE A 13 -12.09 -53.62 14.72
N ALA A 14 -11.27 -53.56 13.68
CA ALA A 14 -9.97 -52.88 13.72
C ALA A 14 -10.24 -51.36 13.74
N VAL A 15 -10.12 -50.73 14.90
CA VAL A 15 -10.09 -49.26 15.01
C VAL A 15 -8.73 -48.80 14.46
N LEU A 16 -8.74 -48.31 13.22
CA LEU A 16 -7.61 -47.57 12.66
C LEU A 16 -7.51 -46.24 13.42
N ASN A 17 -6.74 -46.19 14.49
CA ASN A 17 -6.26 -44.96 15.09
C ASN A 17 -5.26 -44.34 14.09
N GLY A 18 -5.79 -43.59 13.11
CA GLY A 18 -5.01 -42.64 12.33
C GLY A 18 -4.57 -41.53 13.26
N SER A 19 -3.36 -41.63 13.79
CA SER A 19 -2.65 -40.54 14.41
C SER A 19 -2.55 -39.43 13.35
N LEU A 20 -3.35 -38.38 13.49
CA LEU A 20 -3.10 -37.12 12.77
C LEU A 20 -1.72 -36.66 13.25
N ALA A 21 -0.68 -36.94 12.47
CA ALA A 21 0.63 -36.36 12.69
C ALA A 21 0.40 -34.84 12.71
N ALA A 22 0.67 -34.22 13.86
CA ALA A 22 0.71 -32.77 13.96
C ALA A 22 1.63 -32.28 12.84
N ALA A 23 1.14 -31.40 11.96
CA ALA A 23 1.95 -30.84 10.91
C ALA A 23 3.21 -30.25 11.54
N GLU A 24 4.38 -30.70 11.11
CA GLU A 24 5.65 -30.24 11.64
C GLU A 24 5.74 -28.72 11.42
N GLU A 25 6.08 -27.96 12.46
CA GLU A 25 6.23 -26.50 12.35
C GLU A 25 7.29 -26.19 11.27
N PRO A 26 6.97 -25.39 10.25
CA PRO A 26 7.95 -25.08 9.22
C PRO A 26 9.06 -24.20 9.78
N HIS A 27 10.32 -24.54 9.46
CA HIS A 27 11.50 -23.84 9.93
C HIS A 27 12.31 -23.29 8.76
N VAL A 28 12.80 -22.04 8.93
CA VAL A 28 13.77 -21.43 8.01
C VAL A 28 14.93 -20.85 8.78
N VAL A 29 16.11 -20.82 8.16
CA VAL A 29 17.29 -20.16 8.70
C VAL A 29 17.56 -18.92 7.87
N ILE A 30 17.64 -17.77 8.53
CA ILE A 30 17.95 -16.47 7.93
C ILE A 30 19.26 -15.92 8.50
N ALA A 31 19.73 -14.80 8.01
CA ALA A 31 21.01 -14.19 8.42
C ALA A 31 21.12 -13.93 9.94
N HIS A 32 19.99 -13.71 10.62
CA HIS A 32 19.94 -13.35 12.04
C HIS A 32 19.60 -14.53 12.98
N GLY A 33 19.18 -15.69 12.47
CA GLY A 33 18.84 -16.88 13.28
C GLY A 33 17.77 -17.74 12.62
N SER A 34 17.20 -18.68 13.38
CA SER A 34 16.13 -19.56 12.89
C SER A 34 14.76 -18.99 13.21
N LEU A 35 13.79 -19.28 12.36
CA LEU A 35 12.38 -18.94 12.52
C LEU A 35 11.53 -20.20 12.48
N ALA A 36 10.52 -20.29 13.36
CA ALA A 36 9.47 -21.29 13.35
C ALA A 36 8.15 -20.64 12.96
N GLY A 37 7.58 -21.03 11.83
CA GLY A 37 6.34 -20.48 11.27
C GLY A 37 5.13 -21.36 11.51
N THR A 38 4.09 -21.15 10.73
CA THR A 38 2.86 -21.97 10.71
C THR A 38 2.62 -22.49 9.30
N SER A 39 1.92 -23.63 9.17
CA SER A 39 1.52 -24.19 7.87
C SER A 39 0.09 -24.70 7.92
N ASP A 40 -0.65 -24.51 6.83
CA ASP A 40 -1.95 -25.15 6.59
C ASP A 40 -1.86 -26.32 5.59
N GLY A 41 -0.64 -26.74 5.24
CA GLY A 41 -0.36 -27.78 4.25
C GLY A 41 -0.28 -27.25 2.81
N THR A 42 -0.81 -26.05 2.52
CA THR A 42 -0.74 -25.39 1.20
C THR A 42 0.23 -24.22 1.22
N VAL A 43 0.20 -23.43 2.28
CA VAL A 43 1.00 -22.22 2.49
C VAL A 43 1.67 -22.27 3.85
N GLU A 44 2.93 -21.88 3.89
CA GLU A 44 3.66 -21.58 5.11
C GLU A 44 3.59 -20.05 5.36
N ALA A 45 3.36 -19.67 6.60
CA ALA A 45 3.32 -18.27 7.03
C ALA A 45 4.30 -18.03 8.18
N TYR A 46 5.10 -16.99 8.04
CA TYR A 46 6.03 -16.52 9.05
C TYR A 46 5.69 -15.06 9.36
N ARG A 47 5.16 -14.80 10.55
CA ARG A 47 4.60 -13.50 10.95
C ARG A 47 5.34 -12.89 12.11
N GLY A 48 5.47 -11.56 12.14
CA GLY A 48 6.17 -10.85 13.20
C GLY A 48 7.69 -11.05 13.18
N ILE A 49 8.29 -11.04 11.98
CA ILE A 49 9.74 -11.13 11.80
C ILE A 49 10.33 -9.72 11.91
N PRO A 50 11.25 -9.43 12.84
CA PRO A 50 11.91 -8.14 12.89
C PRO A 50 12.86 -7.98 11.70
N TYR A 51 12.88 -6.80 11.09
CA TYR A 51 13.81 -6.47 10.00
C TYR A 51 14.82 -5.36 10.40
N ALA A 52 14.60 -4.70 11.53
CA ALA A 52 15.48 -3.73 12.13
C ALA A 52 15.33 -3.74 13.67
N ALA A 53 16.27 -3.14 14.37
CA ALA A 53 16.17 -2.93 15.81
C ALA A 53 14.99 -2.00 16.16
N ALA A 54 14.38 -2.21 17.33
CA ALA A 54 13.27 -1.39 17.80
C ALA A 54 13.62 0.11 17.80
N PRO A 55 12.80 0.97 17.17
CA PRO A 55 13.07 2.41 17.07
C PRO A 55 12.62 3.17 18.34
N ILE A 56 13.02 2.69 19.51
CA ILE A 56 12.64 3.20 20.83
C ILE A 56 13.80 3.94 21.51
N GLY A 57 13.49 4.83 22.44
CA GLY A 57 14.48 5.57 23.23
C GLY A 57 15.50 6.30 22.35
N LYS A 58 16.79 5.97 22.47
CA LYS A 58 17.85 6.59 21.66
C LYS A 58 17.73 6.35 20.15
N ASN A 59 16.98 5.32 19.73
CA ASN A 59 16.74 4.99 18.32
C ASN A 59 15.50 5.71 17.75
N ARG A 60 14.68 6.36 18.58
CA ARG A 60 13.57 7.18 18.11
C ARG A 60 14.11 8.29 17.21
N TRP A 61 13.48 8.49 16.04
CA TRP A 61 13.92 9.44 15.00
C TRP A 61 15.38 9.26 14.56
N ARG A 62 15.77 8.00 14.42
CA ARG A 62 17.00 7.61 13.71
C ARG A 62 16.66 6.73 12.52
N THR A 63 17.59 6.64 11.58
CA THR A 63 17.56 5.62 10.53
C THR A 63 17.42 4.23 11.16
N PRO A 64 16.77 3.26 10.49
CA PRO A 64 16.67 1.89 11.00
C PRO A 64 18.04 1.34 11.37
N GLN A 65 18.15 0.81 12.60
CA GLN A 65 19.41 0.27 13.12
C GLN A 65 19.46 -1.24 12.88
N PRO A 66 20.65 -1.82 12.67
CA PRO A 66 20.82 -3.25 12.59
C PRO A 66 20.30 -3.94 13.85
N MET A 67 19.69 -5.11 13.68
CA MET A 67 19.26 -5.94 14.80
C MET A 67 20.32 -6.96 15.18
N ASP A 68 20.28 -7.42 16.42
CA ASP A 68 21.14 -8.48 16.92
C ASP A 68 20.71 -9.84 16.38
N LYS A 69 21.66 -10.76 16.27
CA LYS A 69 21.40 -12.16 16.02
C LYS A 69 20.81 -12.82 17.27
N TRP A 70 19.90 -13.77 17.06
CA TRP A 70 19.34 -14.57 18.14
C TRP A 70 19.78 -16.04 18.06
N THR A 71 19.75 -16.70 19.21
CA THR A 71 19.99 -18.14 19.33
C THR A 71 18.67 -18.90 19.41
N GLY A 72 18.65 -20.13 18.90
CA GLY A 72 17.44 -20.96 18.85
C GLY A 72 16.46 -20.52 17.77
N ALA A 73 15.28 -21.13 17.76
CA ALA A 73 14.21 -20.81 16.83
C ALA A 73 13.27 -19.75 17.43
N ARG A 74 13.19 -18.58 16.78
CA ARG A 74 12.21 -17.55 17.14
C ARG A 74 10.85 -17.91 16.57
N LYS A 75 9.80 -17.87 17.37
CA LYS A 75 8.43 -18.06 16.90
C LYS A 75 8.02 -16.92 15.99
N ALA A 76 7.56 -17.27 14.79
CA ALA A 76 7.00 -16.39 13.77
C ALA A 76 5.57 -16.84 13.43
N ASP A 77 4.77 -17.13 14.47
CA ASP A 77 3.44 -17.72 14.41
C ASP A 77 2.31 -16.70 14.49
N ARG A 78 2.60 -15.44 14.81
CA ARG A 78 1.65 -14.35 14.98
C ARG A 78 2.20 -13.02 14.50
N PHE A 79 1.31 -12.09 14.16
CA PHE A 79 1.68 -10.71 13.87
C PHE A 79 2.29 -10.05 15.10
N ALA A 80 3.28 -9.17 14.87
CA ALA A 80 3.81 -8.27 15.89
C ALA A 80 2.94 -7.02 16.03
N ALA A 81 3.30 -6.11 16.92
CA ALA A 81 2.61 -4.83 17.06
C ALA A 81 2.75 -3.98 15.79
N ASN A 82 1.69 -3.26 15.46
CA ASN A 82 1.69 -2.21 14.43
C ASN A 82 2.40 -0.95 14.95
N CYS A 83 2.82 -0.07 14.04
CA CYS A 83 3.45 1.18 14.43
C CYS A 83 2.47 2.12 15.12
N MET A 84 3.00 3.02 15.97
CA MET A 84 2.21 4.00 16.73
C MET A 84 1.31 4.80 15.80
N GLN A 85 0.03 4.82 16.15
CA GLN A 85 -1.05 5.47 15.41
C GLN A 85 -2.31 5.58 16.28
N ALA A 86 -3.22 6.48 15.95
CA ALA A 86 -4.52 6.52 16.57
C ALA A 86 -5.33 5.27 16.17
N VAL A 87 -5.84 4.55 17.15
CA VAL A 87 -6.72 3.39 16.93
C VAL A 87 -8.15 3.85 17.11
N ALA A 88 -8.94 3.79 16.04
CA ALA A 88 -10.36 4.11 16.11
C ALA A 88 -11.11 3.10 17.00
N PRO A 89 -12.04 3.55 17.85
CA PRO A 89 -12.90 2.63 18.57
C PRO A 89 -13.70 1.75 17.61
N PRO A 90 -13.87 0.45 17.90
CA PRO A 90 -14.66 -0.44 17.04
C PRO A 90 -16.07 0.12 16.83
N GLY A 91 -16.52 0.17 15.56
CA GLY A 91 -17.89 0.55 15.20
C GLY A 91 -18.11 1.99 14.78
N LEU A 92 -17.08 2.84 14.66
CA LEU A 92 -17.20 4.21 14.16
C LEU A 92 -17.38 4.34 12.64
N SER A 93 -17.36 3.25 11.89
CA SER A 93 -17.26 3.27 10.42
C SER A 93 -18.57 3.52 9.65
N GLN A 94 -19.62 4.08 10.27
CA GLN A 94 -20.83 4.45 9.49
C GLN A 94 -20.61 5.65 8.56
N SER A 95 -19.55 6.41 8.76
CA SER A 95 -19.21 7.59 7.93
C SER A 95 -18.19 7.29 6.84
N THR A 96 -17.50 6.15 6.88
CA THR A 96 -16.47 5.73 5.93
C THR A 96 -16.80 4.37 5.33
N PRO A 97 -16.25 4.00 4.15
CA PRO A 97 -16.45 2.68 3.55
C PRO A 97 -15.62 1.59 4.23
N TRP A 98 -14.57 1.98 4.96
CA TRP A 98 -13.63 1.05 5.59
C TRP A 98 -14.26 0.42 6.83
N THR A 99 -14.52 -0.87 6.75
CA THR A 99 -14.98 -1.71 7.84
C THR A 99 -13.78 -2.45 8.46
N ARG A 100 -14.01 -3.24 9.51
CA ARG A 100 -12.95 -3.84 10.33
C ARG A 100 -11.89 -4.62 9.55
N GLU A 101 -12.21 -5.13 8.37
CA GLU A 101 -11.28 -5.85 7.49
C GLU A 101 -10.22 -4.96 6.86
N TYR A 102 -10.43 -3.64 6.89
CA TYR A 102 -9.48 -2.61 6.46
C TYR A 102 -8.68 -2.01 7.62
N GLU A 103 -8.96 -2.42 8.85
CA GLU A 103 -8.33 -1.87 10.05
C GLU A 103 -7.27 -2.83 10.59
N ILE A 104 -6.26 -2.30 11.31
CA ILE A 104 -5.26 -3.13 11.98
C ILE A 104 -5.92 -4.07 12.98
N ALA A 105 -5.40 -5.31 13.06
CA ALA A 105 -5.93 -6.33 13.95
C ALA A 105 -5.20 -6.39 15.31
N GLY A 106 -3.95 -5.95 15.35
CA GLY A 106 -3.07 -6.04 16.52
C GLY A 106 -2.92 -4.75 17.32
N PRO A 107 -2.20 -4.81 18.44
CA PRO A 107 -1.85 -3.64 19.23
C PRO A 107 -0.87 -2.72 18.49
N VAL A 108 -0.72 -1.49 18.99
CA VAL A 108 0.28 -0.52 18.51
C VAL A 108 1.46 -0.41 19.47
N SER A 109 2.65 -0.16 18.95
CA SER A 109 3.88 0.05 19.71
C SER A 109 4.89 0.86 18.90
N GLU A 110 5.83 1.51 19.54
CA GLU A 110 7.03 2.03 18.84
C GLU A 110 7.94 0.88 18.38
N ASP A 111 7.99 -0.26 19.11
CA ASP A 111 8.65 -1.48 18.65
C ASP A 111 7.77 -2.16 17.61
N CYS A 112 7.89 -1.75 16.35
CA CYS A 112 6.97 -2.10 15.28
C CYS A 112 7.63 -2.47 13.94
N LEU A 113 8.97 -2.47 13.84
CA LEU A 113 9.67 -2.71 12.57
C LEU A 113 9.71 -4.21 12.25
N TYR A 114 8.56 -4.73 11.88
CA TYR A 114 8.31 -6.14 11.60
C TYR A 114 7.72 -6.33 10.20
N LEU A 115 7.98 -7.51 9.63
CA LEU A 115 7.39 -7.96 8.37
C LEU A 115 6.81 -9.37 8.53
N ASN A 116 6.00 -9.76 7.55
CA ASN A 116 5.37 -11.06 7.47
C ASN A 116 5.65 -11.67 6.10
N VAL A 117 5.81 -13.00 6.03
CA VAL A 117 6.10 -13.73 4.79
C VAL A 117 5.12 -14.90 4.65
N TRP A 118 4.48 -15.01 3.47
CA TRP A 118 3.73 -16.20 3.06
C TRP A 118 4.40 -16.82 1.84
N THR A 119 4.53 -18.14 1.84
CA THR A 119 5.14 -18.88 0.75
C THR A 119 4.44 -20.23 0.54
N PRO A 120 4.38 -20.78 -0.68
CA PRO A 120 3.88 -22.13 -0.90
C PRO A 120 4.61 -23.16 -0.02
N ALA A 121 3.87 -24.02 0.67
CA ALA A 121 4.45 -25.08 1.50
C ALA A 121 5.28 -26.07 0.66
N ARG A 122 4.85 -26.31 -0.58
CA ARG A 122 5.63 -27.13 -1.53
C ARG A 122 6.71 -26.30 -2.19
N ARG A 123 7.95 -26.53 -1.81
CA ARG A 123 9.11 -25.87 -2.41
C ARG A 123 9.27 -26.24 -3.88
N THR A 124 9.56 -25.25 -4.71
CA THR A 124 9.85 -25.40 -6.13
C THR A 124 11.36 -25.38 -6.39
N THR A 125 11.80 -25.98 -7.50
CA THR A 125 13.22 -25.93 -7.89
C THR A 125 13.64 -24.55 -8.40
N LYS A 126 12.70 -23.77 -8.92
CA LYS A 126 12.91 -22.37 -9.36
C LYS A 126 12.46 -21.44 -8.26
N PRO A 127 13.27 -20.42 -7.92
CA PRO A 127 12.85 -19.39 -6.98
C PRO A 127 11.60 -18.64 -7.49
N LEU A 128 10.72 -18.23 -6.56
CA LEU A 128 9.44 -17.61 -6.84
C LEU A 128 9.57 -16.10 -6.84
N SER A 129 8.82 -15.41 -7.72
CA SER A 129 8.69 -13.96 -7.67
C SER A 129 8.12 -13.51 -6.33
N VAL A 130 8.54 -12.33 -5.86
CA VAL A 130 8.18 -11.75 -4.56
C VAL A 130 7.26 -10.56 -4.76
N PHE A 131 6.12 -10.57 -4.09
CA PHE A 131 5.21 -9.45 -3.97
C PHE A 131 5.43 -8.77 -2.61
N PHE A 132 5.97 -7.56 -2.61
CA PHE A 132 6.31 -6.79 -1.43
C PHE A 132 5.30 -5.68 -1.25
N TRP A 133 4.43 -5.80 -0.24
CA TRP A 133 3.30 -4.92 0.00
C TRP A 133 3.61 -3.83 1.01
N ILE A 134 3.34 -2.58 0.63
CA ILE A 134 3.44 -1.37 1.47
C ILE A 134 2.02 -0.86 1.70
N HIS A 135 1.54 -0.89 2.94
CA HIS A 135 0.19 -0.48 3.28
C HIS A 135 -0.03 1.03 3.13
N GLY A 136 -1.30 1.42 2.89
CA GLY A 136 -1.75 2.80 2.89
C GLY A 136 -2.04 3.35 4.28
N GLY A 137 -2.94 4.35 4.34
CA GLY A 137 -3.37 4.98 5.57
C GLY A 137 -2.81 6.40 5.78
N GLY A 138 -2.51 7.12 4.69
CA GLY A 138 -2.10 8.54 4.75
C GLY A 138 -0.79 8.80 5.48
N PHE A 139 0.10 7.83 5.55
CA PHE A 139 1.32 7.85 6.37
C PHE A 139 1.07 7.99 7.89
N ALA A 140 -0.18 7.93 8.32
CA ALA A 140 -0.60 8.14 9.71
C ALA A 140 -1.22 6.91 10.36
N SER A 141 -1.64 5.91 9.58
CA SER A 141 -2.28 4.68 10.04
C SER A 141 -1.98 3.48 9.13
N GLY A 142 -2.42 2.29 9.53
CA GLY A 142 -2.26 1.05 8.79
C GLY A 142 -1.22 0.11 9.39
N GLY A 143 -1.07 -1.07 8.79
CA GLY A 143 -0.15 -2.12 9.23
C GLY A 143 -0.14 -3.32 8.31
N GLY A 144 0.86 -4.16 8.47
CA GLY A 144 1.01 -5.39 7.68
C GLY A 144 0.10 -6.54 8.15
N ASP A 145 -0.70 -6.33 9.19
CA ASP A 145 -1.64 -7.30 9.75
C ASP A 145 -3.11 -7.02 9.39
N VAL A 146 -3.37 -5.98 8.60
CA VAL A 146 -4.73 -5.66 8.13
C VAL A 146 -5.31 -6.88 7.38
N PRO A 147 -6.51 -7.36 7.73
CA PRO A 147 -7.04 -8.63 7.22
C PRO A 147 -7.11 -8.75 5.71
N ILE A 148 -7.39 -7.67 4.99
CA ILE A 148 -7.41 -7.69 3.51
C ILE A 148 -6.02 -7.88 2.87
N TYR A 149 -4.93 -7.75 3.63
CA TYR A 149 -3.56 -7.96 3.14
C TYR A 149 -3.03 -9.37 3.46
N ASP A 150 -3.89 -10.30 3.89
CA ASP A 150 -3.49 -11.70 4.11
C ASP A 150 -2.92 -12.31 2.82
N GLY A 151 -1.61 -12.56 2.80
CA GLY A 151 -0.89 -13.03 1.61
C GLY A 151 -1.15 -14.49 1.25
N ARG A 152 -1.95 -15.23 2.04
CA ARG A 152 -2.16 -16.67 1.90
C ARG A 152 -2.64 -17.07 0.49
N ASN A 153 -3.68 -16.41 -0.01
CA ASN A 153 -4.29 -16.82 -1.28
C ASN A 153 -3.38 -16.51 -2.48
N LEU A 154 -2.68 -15.37 -2.46
CA LEU A 154 -1.65 -15.06 -3.46
C LEU A 154 -0.47 -16.05 -3.39
N ALA A 155 -0.01 -16.41 -2.18
CA ALA A 155 1.06 -17.38 -2.02
C ALA A 155 0.65 -18.77 -2.52
N ALA A 156 -0.59 -19.20 -2.28
CA ALA A 156 -1.12 -20.46 -2.84
C ALA A 156 -1.08 -20.48 -4.39
N ARG A 157 -1.05 -19.31 -5.03
CA ARG A 157 -0.92 -19.13 -6.48
C ARG A 157 0.55 -19.15 -6.98
N GLY A 158 1.52 -19.43 -6.11
CA GLY A 158 2.91 -19.67 -6.48
C GLY A 158 3.80 -18.43 -6.55
N ILE A 159 3.63 -17.50 -5.65
CA ILE A 159 4.54 -16.38 -5.39
C ILE A 159 4.87 -16.32 -3.89
N VAL A 160 5.90 -15.58 -3.51
CA VAL A 160 6.14 -15.21 -2.11
C VAL A 160 5.53 -13.84 -1.86
N VAL A 161 4.76 -13.71 -0.78
CA VAL A 161 4.14 -12.44 -0.37
C VAL A 161 4.82 -11.94 0.90
N VAL A 162 5.14 -10.65 0.93
CA VAL A 162 5.72 -9.96 2.09
C VAL A 162 4.86 -8.74 2.39
N THR A 163 4.38 -8.60 3.63
CA THR A 163 3.79 -7.35 4.13
C THR A 163 4.68 -6.75 5.21
N ILE A 164 4.73 -5.44 5.31
CA ILE A 164 5.62 -4.75 6.23
C ILE A 164 4.85 -3.74 7.09
N ASN A 165 5.39 -3.46 8.28
CA ASN A 165 5.11 -2.23 9.02
C ASN A 165 6.23 -1.22 8.72
N TYR A 166 5.95 0.07 8.83
CA TYR A 166 6.91 1.17 8.78
C TYR A 166 6.42 2.30 9.70
N ARG A 167 7.33 3.10 10.22
CA ARG A 167 6.97 4.20 11.15
C ARG A 167 6.07 5.23 10.48
N LEU A 168 5.09 5.70 11.24
CA LEU A 168 3.99 6.54 10.79
C LEU A 168 3.99 7.89 11.51
N GLY A 169 3.29 8.88 10.94
CA GLY A 169 3.06 10.17 11.55
C GLY A 169 4.35 10.83 12.04
N LEU A 170 4.30 11.43 13.21
CA LEU A 170 5.47 12.07 13.84
C LEU A 170 6.62 11.11 14.10
N TYR A 171 6.36 9.82 14.33
CA TYR A 171 7.43 8.82 14.54
C TYR A 171 8.20 8.50 13.26
N GLY A 172 7.50 8.56 12.12
CA GLY A 172 8.03 8.23 10.80
C GLY A 172 8.56 9.41 10.00
N PHE A 173 8.10 10.64 10.29
CA PHE A 173 8.35 11.76 9.38
C PHE A 173 8.75 13.08 10.06
N LEU A 174 9.01 13.09 11.37
CA LEU A 174 9.52 14.28 12.06
C LEU A 174 10.88 14.69 11.52
N ALA A 175 10.95 15.80 10.79
CA ALA A 175 12.20 16.50 10.47
C ALA A 175 12.48 17.57 11.52
N HIS A 176 13.76 17.72 11.92
CA HIS A 176 14.18 18.76 12.84
C HIS A 176 15.66 19.08 12.60
N PRO A 177 16.12 20.36 12.67
CA PRO A 177 17.51 20.72 12.38
C PRO A 177 18.54 19.97 13.22
N ALA A 178 18.25 19.74 14.51
CA ALA A 178 19.14 18.98 15.38
C ALA A 178 19.20 17.49 15.00
N LEU A 179 18.08 16.89 14.53
CA LEU A 179 18.06 15.53 14.00
C LEU A 179 18.84 15.44 12.68
N SER A 180 18.70 16.43 11.81
CA SER A 180 19.47 16.51 10.56
C SER A 180 20.97 16.65 10.84
N ALA A 181 21.38 17.49 11.82
CA ALA A 181 22.77 17.63 12.22
C ALA A 181 23.36 16.33 12.80
N GLU A 182 22.57 15.57 13.58
CA GLU A 182 22.97 14.26 14.11
C GLU A 182 23.16 13.21 13.01
N GLN A 183 22.42 13.29 11.89
CA GLN A 183 22.30 12.22 10.90
C GLN A 183 22.87 12.59 9.52
N GLY A 184 23.87 13.45 9.47
CA GLY A 184 24.60 13.75 8.24
C GLY A 184 23.88 14.69 7.28
N GLY A 185 22.92 15.48 7.78
CA GLY A 185 22.31 16.58 7.05
C GLY A 185 20.85 16.35 6.62
N SER A 186 20.25 15.21 6.94
CA SER A 186 18.83 14.93 6.62
C SER A 186 18.10 14.26 7.78
N SER A 187 16.81 14.55 7.91
CA SER A 187 15.87 13.91 8.85
C SER A 187 14.46 13.96 8.28
N GLY A 188 13.54 13.16 8.83
CA GLY A 188 12.11 13.21 8.50
C GLY A 188 11.61 12.07 7.61
N ASN A 189 12.42 11.33 6.89
CA ASN A 189 12.00 10.25 6.00
C ASN A 189 12.19 8.86 6.63
N TYR A 190 12.03 8.73 7.96
CA TYR A 190 12.28 7.45 8.63
C TYR A 190 11.34 6.34 8.18
N GLY A 191 10.07 6.65 7.89
CA GLY A 191 9.12 5.68 7.36
C GLY A 191 9.55 5.12 5.99
N LEU A 192 10.08 5.96 5.09
CA LEU A 192 10.65 5.50 3.81
C LEU A 192 11.95 4.71 4.02
N LEU A 193 12.80 5.13 4.94
CA LEU A 193 14.02 4.40 5.30
C LEU A 193 13.70 3.02 5.91
N ASP A 194 12.60 2.88 6.67
CA ASP A 194 12.11 1.60 7.16
C ASP A 194 11.70 0.67 6.01
N GLN A 195 11.00 1.19 4.99
CA GLN A 195 10.64 0.44 3.80
C GLN A 195 11.88 -0.01 3.02
N ILE A 196 12.89 0.86 2.88
CA ILE A 196 14.18 0.54 2.26
C ILE A 196 14.91 -0.55 3.07
N ALA A 197 14.94 -0.45 4.41
CA ALA A 197 15.53 -1.46 5.27
C ALA A 197 14.83 -2.81 5.15
N ALA A 198 13.49 -2.82 5.09
CA ALA A 198 12.71 -4.03 4.85
C ALA A 198 13.02 -4.65 3.47
N LEU A 199 13.20 -3.84 2.43
CA LEU A 199 13.63 -4.32 1.10
C LEU A 199 15.05 -4.92 1.14
N HIS A 200 15.99 -4.31 1.86
CA HIS A 200 17.32 -4.90 2.08
C HIS A 200 17.21 -6.25 2.80
N TRP A 201 16.38 -6.33 3.85
CA TRP A 201 16.13 -7.58 4.54
C TRP A 201 15.59 -8.67 3.59
N VAL A 202 14.63 -8.30 2.72
CA VAL A 202 14.08 -9.22 1.71
C VAL A 202 15.16 -9.67 0.72
N LYS A 203 15.97 -8.75 0.21
CA LYS A 203 17.11 -9.09 -0.68
C LYS A 203 18.05 -10.12 -0.07
N GLU A 204 18.33 -10.00 1.21
CA GLU A 204 19.25 -10.88 1.94
C GLU A 204 18.62 -12.24 2.27
N ASN A 205 17.35 -12.27 2.67
CA ASN A 205 16.78 -13.43 3.35
C ASN A 205 15.71 -14.21 2.56
N ILE A 206 15.08 -13.60 1.52
CA ILE A 206 13.88 -14.17 0.91
C ILE A 206 14.12 -15.52 0.23
N ARG A 207 15.36 -15.83 -0.13
CA ARG A 207 15.75 -17.13 -0.69
C ARG A 207 15.49 -18.28 0.28
N ALA A 208 15.60 -18.05 1.59
CA ALA A 208 15.27 -19.05 2.62
C ALA A 208 13.78 -19.45 2.57
N PHE A 209 12.92 -18.53 2.11
CA PHE A 209 11.48 -18.76 1.93
C PHE A 209 11.14 -19.23 0.50
N GLY A 210 12.12 -19.51 -0.34
CA GLY A 210 11.94 -19.95 -1.74
C GLY A 210 11.72 -18.78 -2.72
N GLY A 211 11.88 -17.53 -2.30
CA GLY A 211 11.74 -16.36 -3.15
C GLY A 211 12.99 -16.02 -3.95
N ASP A 212 12.81 -15.30 -5.04
CA ASP A 212 13.86 -14.75 -5.90
C ASP A 212 14.16 -13.30 -5.56
N ALA A 213 15.33 -13.05 -4.94
CA ALA A 213 15.79 -11.72 -4.61
C ALA A 213 16.00 -10.80 -5.84
N SER A 214 16.07 -11.34 -7.05
CA SER A 214 16.15 -10.56 -8.31
C SER A 214 14.78 -10.23 -8.90
N SER A 215 13.68 -10.85 -8.39
CA SER A 215 12.33 -10.71 -8.91
C SER A 215 11.37 -10.18 -7.84
N ILE A 216 11.71 -9.05 -7.24
CA ILE A 216 10.88 -8.35 -6.25
C ILE A 216 10.03 -7.31 -6.98
N THR A 217 8.71 -7.36 -6.77
CA THR A 217 7.76 -6.32 -7.15
C THR A 217 7.33 -5.59 -5.90
N ILE A 218 7.66 -4.29 -5.79
CA ILE A 218 7.08 -3.44 -4.76
C ILE A 218 5.65 -3.08 -5.15
N ALA A 219 4.74 -3.13 -4.19
CA ALA A 219 3.33 -2.83 -4.41
C ALA A 219 2.78 -2.07 -3.21
N GLY A 220 1.82 -1.19 -3.44
CA GLY A 220 1.16 -0.47 -2.37
C GLY A 220 -0.04 0.32 -2.85
N GLN A 221 -0.93 0.66 -1.91
CA GLN A 221 -2.14 1.41 -2.19
C GLN A 221 -2.15 2.71 -1.39
N SER A 222 -2.73 3.81 -1.95
CA SER A 222 -2.84 5.11 -1.26
C SER A 222 -1.46 5.66 -0.88
N ALA A 223 -1.22 5.94 0.40
CA ALA A 223 0.11 6.31 0.90
C ALA A 223 1.18 5.24 0.60
N GLY A 224 0.79 3.95 0.52
CA GLY A 224 1.67 2.89 0.05
C GLY A 224 2.01 3.03 -1.44
N ALA A 225 1.08 3.46 -2.29
CA ALA A 225 1.34 3.78 -3.69
C ALA A 225 2.23 5.03 -3.83
N ALA A 226 2.00 6.05 -3.01
CA ALA A 226 2.90 7.20 -2.92
C ALA A 226 4.31 6.75 -2.52
N SER A 227 4.44 5.86 -1.52
CA SER A 227 5.73 5.24 -1.16
C SER A 227 6.37 4.48 -2.33
N VAL A 228 5.59 3.77 -3.15
CA VAL A 228 6.11 3.11 -4.37
C VAL A 228 6.72 4.13 -5.32
N HIS A 229 6.05 5.26 -5.57
CA HIS A 229 6.60 6.34 -6.41
C HIS A 229 7.83 7.00 -5.78
N ASP A 230 7.83 7.21 -4.46
CA ASP A 230 8.96 7.74 -3.71
C ASP A 230 10.18 6.79 -3.78
N LEU A 231 9.98 5.49 -3.63
CA LEU A 231 11.03 4.48 -3.76
C LEU A 231 11.58 4.40 -5.20
N ILE A 232 10.74 4.60 -6.21
CA ILE A 232 11.19 4.71 -7.62
C ILE A 232 12.13 5.90 -7.78
N LEU A 233 11.85 7.05 -7.14
CA LEU A 233 12.66 8.26 -7.19
C LEU A 233 13.88 8.21 -6.26
N SER A 234 13.87 7.36 -5.24
CA SER A 234 14.92 7.30 -4.22
C SER A 234 16.22 6.69 -4.75
N PRO A 235 17.35 7.39 -4.70
CA PRO A 235 18.64 6.79 -5.06
C PRO A 235 19.04 5.64 -4.11
N LEU A 236 18.51 5.62 -2.87
CA LEU A 236 18.78 4.59 -1.87
C LEU A 236 18.05 3.28 -2.15
N ALA A 237 16.99 3.30 -2.96
CA ALA A 237 16.24 2.10 -3.33
C ALA A 237 16.70 1.45 -4.64
N LYS A 238 17.73 2.04 -5.30
CA LYS A 238 18.23 1.57 -6.59
C LYS A 238 18.70 0.11 -6.52
N GLY A 239 18.12 -0.75 -7.38
CA GLY A 239 18.46 -2.17 -7.47
C GLY A 239 17.81 -3.07 -6.41
N LEU A 240 16.93 -2.52 -5.56
CA LEU A 240 16.22 -3.30 -4.55
C LEU A 240 14.97 -4.02 -5.07
N PHE A 241 14.40 -3.56 -6.16
CA PHE A 241 13.23 -4.16 -6.81
C PHE A 241 13.37 -4.18 -8.34
N ALA A 242 12.56 -4.99 -8.99
CA ALA A 242 12.54 -5.17 -10.43
C ALA A 242 11.26 -4.64 -11.09
N ARG A 243 10.18 -4.44 -10.33
CA ARG A 243 8.86 -4.00 -10.81
C ARG A 243 8.14 -3.20 -9.72
N ALA A 244 7.12 -2.45 -10.13
CA ALA A 244 6.34 -1.64 -9.21
C ALA A 244 4.83 -1.72 -9.54
N ILE A 245 3.98 -1.72 -8.50
CA ILE A 245 2.53 -1.60 -8.60
C ILE A 245 2.09 -0.48 -7.66
N ALA A 246 1.41 0.54 -8.19
CA ALA A 246 0.93 1.69 -7.42
C ALA A 246 -0.59 1.83 -7.57
N GLU A 247 -1.34 1.46 -6.54
CA GLU A 247 -2.80 1.44 -6.53
C GLU A 247 -3.32 2.71 -5.85
N SER A 248 -4.12 3.51 -6.55
CA SER A 248 -4.72 4.75 -6.03
C SER A 248 -3.70 5.77 -5.51
N GLY A 249 -2.61 5.96 -6.26
CA GLY A 249 -1.61 6.99 -6.03
C GLY A 249 -0.80 7.23 -7.29
N SER A 250 -0.68 8.48 -7.75
CA SER A 250 0.17 8.84 -8.88
C SER A 250 1.42 9.59 -8.44
N GLY A 251 2.46 9.52 -9.24
CA GLY A 251 3.68 10.29 -9.04
C GLY A 251 3.53 11.81 -9.29
N MET A 252 2.35 12.27 -9.73
CA MET A 252 1.95 13.68 -9.79
C MET A 252 0.98 14.05 -8.66
N GLY A 253 1.09 13.38 -7.51
CA GLY A 253 0.21 13.57 -6.37
C GLY A 253 0.41 14.89 -5.63
N ILE A 254 0.57 14.81 -4.33
CA ILE A 254 0.74 15.98 -3.46
C ILE A 254 2.19 16.46 -3.60
N PRO A 255 2.44 17.77 -3.77
CA PRO A 255 3.79 18.31 -3.66
C PRO A 255 4.40 17.97 -2.31
N LEU A 256 5.61 17.37 -2.32
CA LEU A 256 6.31 17.07 -1.09
C LEU A 256 6.82 18.36 -0.43
N PRO A 257 6.74 18.48 0.90
CA PRO A 257 7.34 19.61 1.60
C PRO A 257 8.85 19.64 1.36
N SER A 258 9.41 20.84 1.29
CA SER A 258 10.86 21.00 1.28
C SER A 258 11.45 20.63 2.65
N LYS A 259 12.74 20.28 2.68
CA LYS A 259 13.49 20.07 3.94
C LYS A 259 13.34 21.27 4.88
N SER A 260 13.42 22.50 4.36
CA SER A 260 13.31 23.72 5.16
C SER A 260 11.94 23.87 5.82
N ASP A 261 10.87 23.56 5.08
CA ASP A 261 9.49 23.64 5.61
C ASP A 261 9.26 22.55 6.67
N ALA A 262 9.72 21.33 6.40
CA ALA A 262 9.62 20.22 7.34
C ALA A 262 10.42 20.49 8.63
N GLU A 263 11.66 20.99 8.53
CA GLU A 263 12.47 21.36 9.71
C GLU A 263 11.85 22.54 10.49
N THR A 264 11.17 23.46 9.80
CA THR A 264 10.45 24.57 10.46
C THR A 264 9.24 24.05 11.22
N ALA A 265 8.47 23.14 10.65
CA ALA A 265 7.36 22.46 11.32
C ALA A 265 7.85 21.64 12.52
N GLY A 266 9.02 20.98 12.39
CA GLY A 266 9.64 20.24 13.50
C GLY A 266 10.10 21.12 14.66
N ARG A 267 10.66 22.31 14.40
CA ARG A 267 10.92 23.29 15.46
C ARG A 267 9.62 23.70 16.17
N HIS A 268 8.60 23.99 15.41
CA HIS A 268 7.29 24.34 15.99
C HIS A 268 6.73 23.20 16.86
N PHE A 269 6.88 21.96 16.43
CA PHE A 269 6.53 20.79 17.25
C PHE A 269 7.32 20.78 18.57
N ALA A 270 8.66 20.91 18.50
CA ALA A 270 9.51 20.93 19.67
C ALA A 270 9.13 22.05 20.67
N ASP A 271 8.87 23.25 20.17
CA ASP A 271 8.43 24.39 20.98
C ASP A 271 7.06 24.10 21.64
N THR A 272 6.13 23.49 20.91
CA THR A 272 4.77 23.16 21.42
C THR A 272 4.81 22.16 22.56
N VAL A 273 5.76 21.21 22.53
CA VAL A 273 5.94 20.20 23.60
C VAL A 273 6.92 20.65 24.67
N GLY A 274 7.54 21.83 24.52
CA GLY A 274 8.50 22.38 25.47
C GLY A 274 9.84 21.64 25.49
N ALA A 275 10.24 21.00 24.39
CA ALA A 275 11.49 20.27 24.28
C ALA A 275 12.56 21.16 23.63
N HIS A 276 13.69 21.38 24.33
CA HIS A 276 14.78 22.26 23.90
C HIS A 276 16.05 21.48 23.49
N SER A 277 16.00 20.16 23.54
CA SER A 277 17.10 19.27 23.15
C SER A 277 16.56 17.96 22.54
N LEU A 278 17.44 17.23 21.81
CA LEU A 278 17.09 15.90 21.27
C LEU A 278 16.78 14.89 22.39
N ASP A 279 17.48 14.98 23.51
CA ASP A 279 17.25 14.10 24.65
C ASP A 279 15.86 14.34 25.25
N GLU A 280 15.43 15.60 25.38
CA GLU A 280 14.09 15.95 25.83
C GLU A 280 13.02 15.49 24.82
N LEU A 281 13.24 15.69 23.51
CA LEU A 281 12.35 15.17 22.46
C LEU A 281 12.22 13.64 22.55
N ARG A 282 13.33 12.92 22.69
CA ARG A 282 13.34 11.47 22.82
C ARG A 282 12.77 10.95 24.14
N ALA A 283 12.73 11.78 25.17
CA ALA A 283 12.13 11.47 26.47
C ALA A 283 10.60 11.64 26.49
N LEU A 284 10.00 12.26 25.47
CA LEU A 284 8.54 12.38 25.37
C LEU A 284 7.88 11.01 25.41
N THR A 285 6.78 10.91 26.15
CA THR A 285 5.93 9.71 26.13
C THR A 285 5.13 9.67 24.83
N SER A 286 4.73 8.46 24.41
CA SER A 286 3.86 8.30 23.25
C SER A 286 2.56 9.10 23.41
N GLU A 287 1.98 9.14 24.62
CA GLU A 287 0.79 9.94 24.92
C GLU A 287 1.00 11.45 24.70
N GLN A 288 2.19 11.98 25.02
CA GLN A 288 2.52 13.38 24.77
C GLN A 288 2.59 13.67 23.27
N ILE A 289 3.20 12.78 22.49
CA ILE A 289 3.33 12.91 21.03
C ILE A 289 1.94 12.82 20.37
N GLU A 290 1.14 11.83 20.73
CA GLU A 290 -0.18 11.57 20.15
C GLU A 290 -1.22 12.69 20.42
N LYS A 291 -1.01 13.50 21.45
CA LYS A 291 -1.88 14.63 21.75
C LYS A 291 -1.66 15.84 20.84
N ILE A 292 -0.57 15.88 20.10
CA ILE A 292 -0.24 17.04 19.26
C ILE A 292 -0.82 16.85 17.86
N HIS A 293 -1.73 17.74 17.54
CA HIS A 293 -2.41 17.79 16.24
C HIS A 293 -2.42 19.23 15.71
N GLY A 294 -2.50 19.39 14.40
CA GLY A 294 -2.66 20.70 13.79
C GLY A 294 -2.14 20.77 12.36
N ALA A 295 -2.71 21.66 11.55
CA ALA A 295 -2.33 21.83 10.14
C ALA A 295 -0.84 22.21 9.98
N GLN A 296 -0.26 22.92 10.94
CA GLN A 296 1.15 23.30 10.95
C GLN A 296 2.10 22.11 11.05
N LEU A 297 1.61 20.92 11.43
CA LEU A 297 2.39 19.69 11.48
C LEU A 297 2.32 18.89 10.16
N ALA A 298 1.50 19.29 9.20
CA ALA A 298 1.37 18.59 7.92
C ALA A 298 2.73 18.28 7.25
N PRO A 299 3.74 19.18 7.25
CA PRO A 299 5.04 18.89 6.64
C PRO A 299 5.89 17.82 7.34
N ILE A 300 5.53 17.41 8.55
CA ILE A 300 6.30 16.41 9.33
C ILE A 300 5.53 15.12 9.62
N VAL A 301 4.46 14.88 8.87
CA VAL A 301 3.70 13.62 8.92
C VAL A 301 3.60 12.94 7.55
N VAL A 302 4.36 13.44 6.57
CA VAL A 302 4.46 12.94 5.20
C VAL A 302 5.92 12.94 4.73
N PRO A 303 6.27 12.23 3.65
CA PRO A 303 7.61 12.27 3.06
C PRO A 303 8.05 13.69 2.70
N THR A 304 9.36 13.94 2.76
CA THR A 304 9.99 15.24 2.54
C THR A 304 11.01 15.17 1.40
N ALA A 305 10.99 16.15 0.49
CA ALA A 305 12.00 16.34 -0.55
C ALA A 305 13.29 16.88 0.07
N ASP A 306 14.15 15.97 0.57
CA ASP A 306 15.29 16.29 1.45
C ASP A 306 16.65 16.30 0.74
N GLY A 307 16.68 15.90 -0.55
CA GLY A 307 17.91 15.77 -1.32
C GLY A 307 18.77 14.55 -0.99
N HIS A 308 18.32 13.71 -0.05
CA HIS A 308 19.03 12.51 0.40
C HIS A 308 18.23 11.22 0.16
N VAL A 309 17.07 11.08 0.81
CA VAL A 309 16.15 9.95 0.61
C VAL A 309 15.34 10.19 -0.66
N LEU A 310 14.86 11.40 -0.85
CA LEU A 310 14.14 11.85 -2.04
C LEU A 310 14.85 13.02 -2.71
N PRO A 311 14.78 13.15 -4.05
CA PRO A 311 15.31 14.33 -4.74
C PRO A 311 14.70 15.63 -4.20
N GLU A 312 15.47 16.72 -4.20
CA GLU A 312 14.93 18.06 -3.85
C GLU A 312 13.82 18.51 -4.80
N ASP A 313 13.92 18.12 -6.07
CA ASP A 313 12.86 18.31 -7.07
C ASP A 313 12.49 16.96 -7.70
N PRO A 314 11.45 16.29 -7.16
CA PRO A 314 10.96 15.02 -7.69
C PRO A 314 10.47 15.11 -9.15
N ALA A 315 9.86 16.24 -9.52
CA ALA A 315 9.36 16.44 -10.87
C ALA A 315 10.51 16.60 -11.87
N ALA A 316 11.56 17.33 -11.51
CA ALA A 316 12.78 17.41 -12.34
C ALA A 316 13.46 16.03 -12.44
N ALA A 317 13.56 15.29 -11.34
CA ALA A 317 14.13 13.95 -11.34
C ALA A 317 13.40 13.00 -12.31
N LEU A 318 12.06 13.07 -12.35
CA LEU A 318 11.26 12.31 -13.32
C LEU A 318 11.55 12.74 -14.76
N ARG A 319 11.52 14.05 -15.06
CA ARG A 319 11.79 14.60 -16.40
C ARG A 319 13.17 14.24 -16.94
N GLU A 320 14.16 14.18 -16.06
CA GLU A 320 15.56 13.91 -16.39
C GLU A 320 15.91 12.41 -16.39
N GLY A 321 14.97 11.53 -16.09
CA GLY A 321 15.21 10.09 -16.03
C GLY A 321 16.05 9.65 -14.80
N ARG A 322 16.13 10.49 -13.77
CA ARG A 322 16.86 10.18 -12.52
C ARG A 322 15.99 9.42 -11.53
N TYR A 323 15.65 8.19 -11.90
CA TYR A 323 14.82 7.30 -11.09
C TYR A 323 15.18 5.82 -11.36
N CYS A 324 14.62 4.91 -10.56
CA CYS A 324 14.72 3.47 -10.80
C CYS A 324 13.79 3.08 -11.95
N ASP A 325 14.35 2.96 -13.17
CA ASP A 325 13.56 2.60 -14.34
C ASP A 325 13.16 1.12 -14.29
N THR A 326 11.84 0.86 -14.27
CA THR A 326 11.26 -0.47 -14.08
C THR A 326 9.83 -0.52 -14.65
N PRO A 327 9.30 -1.68 -15.08
CA PRO A 327 7.89 -1.79 -15.42
C PRO A 327 7.01 -1.36 -14.26
N ILE A 328 5.94 -0.64 -14.54
CA ILE A 328 4.96 -0.21 -13.53
C ILE A 328 3.53 -0.49 -13.99
N LEU A 329 2.71 -0.96 -13.04
CA LEU A 329 1.27 -1.05 -13.13
C LEU A 329 0.68 -0.04 -12.14
N THR A 330 -0.21 0.84 -12.59
CA THR A 330 -0.81 1.88 -11.75
C THR A 330 -2.26 2.13 -12.12
N GLY A 331 -3.05 2.60 -11.19
CA GLY A 331 -4.46 2.86 -11.46
C GLY A 331 -5.20 3.47 -10.29
N TYR A 332 -6.50 3.69 -10.52
CA TYR A 332 -7.42 4.30 -9.56
C TYR A 332 -8.78 3.62 -9.60
N ASN A 333 -9.53 3.80 -8.52
CA ASN A 333 -10.95 3.45 -8.48
C ASN A 333 -11.80 4.60 -9.02
N SER A 334 -12.99 4.30 -9.53
CA SER A 334 -13.83 5.33 -10.19
C SER A 334 -14.42 6.36 -9.22
N ASP A 335 -14.56 6.01 -7.95
CA ASP A 335 -15.25 6.84 -6.96
C ASP A 335 -14.38 7.14 -5.72
N GLU A 336 -13.06 7.30 -5.93
CA GLU A 336 -12.04 7.55 -4.90
C GLU A 336 -12.45 8.57 -3.83
N SER A 337 -12.98 9.72 -4.28
CA SER A 337 -13.31 10.85 -3.43
C SER A 337 -14.44 10.58 -2.43
N THR A 338 -15.26 9.56 -2.66
CA THR A 338 -16.39 9.22 -1.78
C THR A 338 -15.93 8.77 -0.39
N SER A 339 -14.70 8.27 -0.28
CA SER A 339 -14.12 7.75 0.97
C SER A 339 -13.75 8.82 1.98
N PHE A 340 -13.51 10.05 1.56
CA PHE A 340 -12.88 11.08 2.39
C PHE A 340 -13.88 12.08 3.02
N GLY A 341 -15.17 11.74 3.04
CA GLY A 341 -16.18 12.48 3.81
C GLY A 341 -16.51 13.88 3.28
N GLY A 342 -15.96 14.28 2.14
CA GLY A 342 -16.32 15.52 1.48
C GLY A 342 -17.79 15.48 1.08
N GLN A 343 -18.61 16.38 1.66
CA GLN A 343 -19.98 16.51 1.17
C GLN A 343 -19.94 17.05 -0.25
N PRO A 344 -20.64 16.40 -1.21
CA PRO A 344 -20.78 16.99 -2.53
C PRO A 344 -21.42 18.38 -2.39
N PRO A 345 -21.10 19.33 -3.30
CA PRO A 345 -21.72 20.65 -3.26
C PRO A 345 -23.23 20.53 -3.24
N ALA A 346 -23.87 21.17 -2.28
CA ALA A 346 -25.33 21.11 -2.10
C ALA A 346 -26.08 22.03 -3.07
N THR A 347 -25.40 22.99 -3.68
CA THR A 347 -25.96 24.00 -4.57
C THR A 347 -24.98 24.37 -5.68
N GLU A 348 -25.49 24.96 -6.75
CA GLU A 348 -24.67 25.55 -7.82
C GLU A 348 -23.64 26.55 -7.27
N ALA A 349 -24.06 27.41 -6.34
CA ALA A 349 -23.19 28.43 -5.74
C ALA A 349 -22.02 27.80 -4.97
N SER A 350 -22.27 26.76 -4.16
CA SER A 350 -21.21 26.04 -3.43
C SER A 350 -20.26 25.29 -4.37
N TYR A 351 -20.75 24.79 -5.50
CA TYR A 351 -19.91 24.17 -6.52
C TYR A 351 -19.00 25.22 -7.21
N ARG A 352 -19.56 26.36 -7.62
CA ARG A 352 -18.76 27.46 -8.19
C ARG A 352 -17.67 27.94 -7.23
N GLN A 353 -17.98 28.01 -5.94
CA GLN A 353 -17.00 28.36 -4.91
C GLN A 353 -15.90 27.30 -4.80
N LEU A 354 -16.25 26.01 -4.79
CA LEU A 354 -15.29 24.90 -4.78
C LEU A 354 -14.35 24.98 -5.98
N VAL A 355 -14.90 25.17 -7.18
CA VAL A 355 -14.13 25.31 -8.43
C VAL A 355 -13.23 26.53 -8.35
N GLY A 356 -13.74 27.70 -7.90
CA GLY A 356 -12.95 28.92 -7.76
C GLY A 356 -11.77 28.77 -6.81
N ASN A 357 -12.00 28.17 -5.64
CA ASN A 357 -10.94 27.97 -4.64
C ASN A 357 -9.83 27.02 -5.13
N ARG A 358 -10.17 25.99 -5.90
CA ARG A 358 -9.21 24.96 -6.31
C ARG A 358 -8.51 25.29 -7.62
N TYR A 359 -9.22 25.88 -8.58
CA TYR A 359 -8.72 26.00 -9.95
C TYR A 359 -8.34 27.41 -10.38
N GLY A 360 -8.59 28.43 -9.53
CA GLY A 360 -8.14 29.80 -9.74
C GLY A 360 -8.55 30.35 -11.12
N THR A 361 -7.57 30.73 -11.92
CA THR A 361 -7.79 31.30 -13.28
C THR A 361 -8.39 30.33 -14.29
N PHE A 362 -8.46 29.03 -13.96
CA PHE A 362 -9.05 28.01 -14.83
C PHE A 362 -10.57 27.84 -14.67
N VAL A 363 -11.22 28.60 -13.77
CA VAL A 363 -12.65 28.48 -13.42
C VAL A 363 -13.54 28.40 -14.65
N ASP A 364 -13.41 29.33 -15.60
CA ASP A 364 -14.31 29.41 -16.75
C ASP A 364 -14.19 28.17 -17.63
N ARG A 365 -12.98 27.71 -17.91
CA ARG A 365 -12.72 26.49 -18.69
C ARG A 365 -13.21 25.23 -17.95
N ILE A 366 -13.08 25.19 -16.63
CA ILE A 366 -13.61 24.08 -15.82
C ILE A 366 -15.14 24.06 -15.91
N LEU A 367 -15.81 25.21 -15.77
CA LEU A 367 -17.27 25.31 -15.81
C LEU A 367 -17.86 25.07 -17.21
N GLU A 368 -17.08 25.27 -18.27
CA GLU A 368 -17.45 24.89 -19.63
C GLU A 368 -17.56 23.37 -19.79
N LEU A 369 -16.57 22.59 -19.30
CA LEU A 369 -16.55 21.15 -19.40
C LEU A 369 -17.31 20.42 -18.28
N TYR A 370 -17.50 21.08 -17.14
CA TYR A 370 -18.20 20.58 -15.96
C TYR A 370 -19.22 21.61 -15.49
N PRO A 371 -20.39 21.70 -16.15
CA PRO A 371 -21.35 22.78 -15.96
C PRO A 371 -21.88 22.90 -14.53
N ALA A 372 -22.00 24.12 -14.03
CA ALA A 372 -22.47 24.38 -12.67
C ALA A 372 -23.97 24.08 -12.48
N GLN A 373 -24.75 24.08 -13.54
CA GLN A 373 -26.17 23.68 -13.51
C GLN A 373 -26.34 22.21 -13.09
N ASP A 374 -25.35 21.36 -13.49
CA ASP A 374 -25.31 19.94 -13.17
C ASP A 374 -24.35 19.64 -12.00
N TYR A 375 -24.23 20.57 -11.05
CA TYR A 375 -23.21 20.54 -9.98
C TYR A 375 -23.10 19.19 -9.26
N ALA A 376 -24.20 18.49 -9.03
CA ALA A 376 -24.20 17.19 -8.34
C ALA A 376 -23.45 16.09 -9.13
N SER A 377 -23.54 16.12 -10.47
CA SER A 377 -22.82 15.21 -11.38
C SER A 377 -21.41 15.76 -11.70
N SER A 378 -21.32 17.06 -11.98
CA SER A 378 -20.08 17.72 -12.40
C SER A 378 -18.97 17.63 -11.35
N ALA A 379 -19.30 17.76 -10.06
CA ALA A 379 -18.32 17.69 -8.98
C ALA A 379 -17.62 16.33 -8.91
N GLY A 380 -18.39 15.23 -9.01
CA GLY A 380 -17.82 13.86 -9.01
C GLY A 380 -16.99 13.59 -10.27
N LYS A 381 -17.48 13.99 -11.44
CA LYS A 381 -16.75 13.87 -12.71
C LYS A 381 -15.45 14.65 -12.69
N LEU A 382 -15.49 15.92 -12.26
CA LEU A 382 -14.32 16.79 -12.18
C LEU A 382 -13.23 16.22 -11.25
N ALA A 383 -13.62 15.71 -10.08
CA ALA A 383 -12.69 15.09 -9.13
C ALA A 383 -12.04 13.83 -9.72
N ARG A 384 -12.84 12.95 -10.33
CA ARG A 384 -12.38 11.72 -10.98
C ARG A 384 -11.46 12.02 -12.16
N ASP A 385 -11.87 12.89 -13.07
CA ASP A 385 -11.14 13.17 -14.31
C ASP A 385 -9.78 13.84 -14.02
N ARG A 386 -9.71 14.67 -12.96
CA ARG A 386 -8.43 15.22 -12.47
C ARG A 386 -7.47 14.13 -12.00
N ILE A 387 -7.97 13.13 -11.27
CA ILE A 387 -7.16 12.01 -10.76
C ILE A 387 -6.67 11.16 -11.93
N TYR A 388 -7.55 10.84 -12.89
CA TYR A 388 -7.18 10.09 -14.09
C TYR A 388 -6.17 10.85 -14.94
N ALA A 389 -6.37 12.17 -15.12
CA ALA A 389 -5.39 13.01 -15.80
C ALA A 389 -4.02 12.99 -15.11
N SER A 390 -3.99 12.99 -13.76
CA SER A 390 -2.71 12.92 -13.03
C SER A 390 -1.93 11.64 -13.32
N MET A 391 -2.62 10.50 -13.42
CA MET A 391 -2.04 9.20 -13.77
C MET A 391 -1.51 9.21 -15.22
N LEU A 392 -2.37 9.57 -16.17
CA LEU A 392 -2.03 9.61 -17.59
C LEU A 392 -0.85 10.55 -17.89
N LEU A 393 -0.85 11.77 -17.31
CA LEU A 393 0.21 12.75 -17.49
C LEU A 393 1.53 12.28 -16.86
N TRP A 394 1.48 11.63 -15.70
CA TRP A 394 2.66 11.01 -15.11
C TRP A 394 3.24 9.91 -16.00
N ALA A 395 2.40 9.03 -16.55
CA ALA A 395 2.83 7.98 -17.46
C ALA A 395 3.41 8.56 -18.76
N GLN A 396 2.80 9.62 -19.31
CA GLN A 396 3.32 10.33 -20.47
C GLN A 396 4.70 10.95 -20.20
N GLU A 397 4.89 11.58 -19.05
CA GLU A 397 6.18 12.17 -18.69
C GLU A 397 7.25 11.09 -18.52
N ARG A 398 6.93 10.00 -17.80
CA ARG A 398 7.83 8.87 -17.60
C ARG A 398 8.28 8.24 -18.92
N ARG A 399 7.38 8.07 -19.92
CA ARG A 399 7.72 7.46 -21.23
C ARG A 399 8.77 8.23 -22.03
N ARG A 400 9.05 9.49 -21.71
CA ARG A 400 10.09 10.27 -22.39
C ARG A 400 11.49 9.76 -22.10
N THR A 401 11.67 9.12 -20.95
CA THR A 401 12.99 8.66 -20.45
C THR A 401 13.02 7.19 -20.06
N SER A 402 11.87 6.54 -19.88
CA SER A 402 11.77 5.12 -19.49
C SER A 402 11.92 4.20 -20.70
N HIS A 403 12.58 3.05 -20.46
CA HIS A 403 12.67 1.92 -21.40
C HIS A 403 11.67 0.81 -21.08
N HIS A 404 10.82 1.01 -20.05
CA HIS A 404 9.88 0.01 -19.55
C HIS A 404 8.42 0.48 -19.73
N PRO A 405 7.48 -0.48 -19.93
CA PRO A 405 6.07 -0.13 -20.07
C PRO A 405 5.45 0.39 -18.77
N VAL A 406 4.42 1.22 -18.93
CA VAL A 406 3.46 1.58 -17.91
C VAL A 406 2.13 0.93 -18.30
N TYR A 407 1.46 0.27 -17.36
CA TYR A 407 0.12 -0.27 -17.52
C TYR A 407 -0.82 0.48 -16.59
N GLU A 408 -1.90 1.03 -17.14
CA GLU A 408 -2.83 1.89 -16.39
C GLU A 408 -4.20 1.23 -16.31
N TYR A 409 -4.86 1.33 -15.13
CA TYR A 409 -6.20 0.79 -14.92
C TYR A 409 -7.15 1.78 -14.25
N VAL A 410 -8.44 1.48 -14.42
CA VAL A 410 -9.53 2.05 -13.63
C VAL A 410 -10.40 0.92 -13.12
N PHE A 411 -10.50 0.79 -11.80
CA PHE A 411 -11.40 -0.16 -11.16
C PHE A 411 -12.77 0.49 -10.98
N THR A 412 -13.81 -0.09 -11.61
CA THR A 412 -15.17 0.47 -11.62
C THR A 412 -16.19 -0.43 -10.95
N TYR A 413 -15.79 -1.62 -10.53
CA TYR A 413 -16.70 -2.54 -9.88
C TYR A 413 -17.09 -2.06 -8.49
N ILE A 414 -18.37 -2.16 -8.16
CA ILE A 414 -18.92 -1.75 -6.87
C ILE A 414 -19.04 -2.99 -5.99
N GLU A 415 -18.20 -3.10 -4.96
CA GLU A 415 -18.30 -4.22 -4.03
C GLU A 415 -19.63 -4.20 -3.26
N PRO A 416 -20.20 -5.38 -2.94
CA PRO A 416 -21.44 -5.45 -2.19
C PRO A 416 -21.23 -4.98 -0.74
N GLY A 417 -22.30 -4.49 -0.12
CA GLY A 417 -22.28 -4.08 1.27
C GLY A 417 -23.35 -3.05 1.61
N PRO A 418 -23.56 -2.77 2.89
CA PRO A 418 -24.67 -1.91 3.34
C PRO A 418 -24.54 -0.45 2.86
N GLN A 419 -23.34 -0.03 2.45
CA GLN A 419 -23.05 1.33 2.02
C GLN A 419 -22.57 1.43 0.55
N SER A 420 -22.72 0.35 -0.23
CA SER A 420 -22.28 0.28 -1.64
C SER A 420 -22.84 1.39 -2.52
N VAL A 421 -24.12 1.78 -2.31
CA VAL A 421 -24.78 2.87 -3.04
C VAL A 421 -24.12 4.22 -2.75
N LYS A 422 -23.66 4.44 -1.51
CA LYS A 422 -23.05 5.70 -1.07
C LYS A 422 -21.61 5.83 -1.55
N PHE A 423 -20.81 4.78 -1.37
CA PHE A 423 -19.37 4.83 -1.60
C PHE A 423 -18.94 4.30 -2.96
N LYS A 424 -19.77 3.46 -3.60
CA LYS A 424 -19.53 2.87 -4.92
C LYS A 424 -18.18 2.14 -5.00
N SER A 425 -17.41 2.37 -6.07
CA SER A 425 -16.02 1.89 -6.20
C SER A 425 -15.08 2.84 -5.47
N PHE A 426 -15.06 2.73 -4.15
CA PHE A 426 -14.40 3.64 -3.24
C PHE A 426 -12.87 3.39 -3.17
N HIS A 427 -12.15 4.33 -2.59
CA HIS A 427 -10.72 4.22 -2.33
C HIS A 427 -10.39 2.95 -1.54
N SER A 428 -9.57 2.06 -2.08
CA SER A 428 -9.14 0.75 -1.54
C SER A 428 -10.08 -0.43 -1.84
N SER A 429 -11.21 -0.24 -2.54
CA SER A 429 -12.18 -1.33 -2.78
C SER A 429 -11.65 -2.44 -3.70
N GLU A 430 -10.59 -2.21 -4.47
CA GLU A 430 -9.92 -3.20 -5.32
C GLU A 430 -9.09 -4.22 -4.53
N ILE A 431 -8.57 -3.83 -3.36
CA ILE A 431 -7.59 -4.62 -2.60
C ILE A 431 -8.08 -6.04 -2.24
N PRO A 432 -9.31 -6.22 -1.70
CA PRO A 432 -9.81 -7.56 -1.39
C PRO A 432 -9.88 -8.47 -2.63
N TYR A 433 -10.06 -7.90 -3.82
CA TYR A 433 -10.06 -8.64 -5.09
C TYR A 433 -8.64 -9.01 -5.53
N VAL A 434 -7.67 -8.11 -5.34
CA VAL A 434 -6.24 -8.38 -5.64
C VAL A 434 -5.70 -9.50 -4.76
N PHE A 435 -5.96 -9.43 -3.45
CA PHE A 435 -5.48 -10.43 -2.48
C PHE A 435 -6.35 -11.70 -2.41
N ASP A 436 -7.57 -11.70 -3.03
CA ASP A 436 -8.59 -12.74 -2.86
C ASP A 436 -8.95 -12.96 -1.38
N THR A 437 -9.18 -11.86 -0.69
CA THR A 437 -9.52 -11.83 0.74
C THR A 437 -10.99 -11.49 1.01
N LEU A 438 -11.86 -11.75 0.04
CA LEU A 438 -13.29 -11.49 0.12
C LEU A 438 -13.96 -12.20 1.33
N ASP A 439 -13.39 -13.31 1.78
CA ASP A 439 -13.84 -14.06 2.95
C ASP A 439 -13.58 -13.34 4.28
N LYS A 440 -12.72 -12.32 4.30
CA LYS A 440 -12.43 -11.52 5.51
C LYS A 440 -13.58 -10.57 5.89
N ALA A 441 -14.50 -10.31 4.97
CA ALA A 441 -15.69 -9.47 5.18
C ALA A 441 -16.99 -10.24 4.85
N PRO A 442 -17.36 -11.27 5.63
CA PRO A 442 -18.51 -12.13 5.34
C PRO A 442 -19.85 -11.36 5.34
N GLU A 443 -19.93 -10.22 6.00
CA GLU A 443 -21.10 -9.35 6.01
C GLU A 443 -21.39 -8.67 4.67
N ARG A 444 -20.40 -8.56 3.78
CA ARG A 444 -20.56 -7.98 2.44
C ARG A 444 -21.25 -8.91 1.46
N LYS A 445 -21.35 -10.21 1.77
CA LYS A 445 -22.07 -11.23 0.97
C LYS A 445 -21.62 -11.29 -0.48
N PHE A 446 -20.34 -11.39 -0.71
CA PHE A 446 -19.75 -11.50 -2.03
C PHE A 446 -20.35 -12.67 -2.84
N SER A 447 -20.67 -12.40 -4.10
CA SER A 447 -21.28 -13.31 -5.06
C SER A 447 -20.27 -14.15 -5.85
N THR A 448 -20.74 -14.97 -6.75
CA THR A 448 -19.91 -15.67 -7.74
C THR A 448 -19.25 -14.71 -8.73
N THR A 449 -19.92 -13.59 -9.07
CA THR A 449 -19.37 -12.54 -9.92
C THR A 449 -18.16 -11.88 -9.24
N ASP A 450 -18.26 -11.54 -7.96
CA ASP A 450 -17.13 -10.98 -7.18
C ASP A 450 -15.91 -11.91 -7.22
N ARG A 451 -16.13 -13.21 -7.05
CA ARG A 451 -15.04 -14.20 -7.09
C ARG A 451 -14.43 -14.36 -8.47
N ALA A 452 -15.23 -14.22 -9.53
CA ALA A 452 -14.74 -14.25 -10.91
C ALA A 452 -13.87 -13.02 -11.19
N ILE A 453 -14.29 -11.82 -10.79
CA ILE A 453 -13.52 -10.57 -10.89
C ILE A 453 -12.23 -10.68 -10.09
N SER A 454 -12.29 -11.19 -8.85
CA SER A 454 -11.09 -11.41 -8.04
C SER A 454 -10.11 -12.35 -8.74
N THR A 455 -10.59 -13.45 -9.33
CA THR A 455 -9.76 -14.39 -10.08
C THR A 455 -9.09 -13.73 -11.29
N GLU A 456 -9.84 -12.93 -12.05
CA GLU A 456 -9.33 -12.21 -13.23
C GLU A 456 -8.28 -11.17 -12.83
N LEU A 457 -8.58 -10.37 -11.80
CA LEU A 457 -7.67 -9.36 -11.27
C LEU A 457 -6.36 -9.99 -10.77
N GLN A 458 -6.46 -11.06 -9.98
CA GLN A 458 -5.28 -11.83 -9.55
C GLN A 458 -4.44 -12.33 -10.74
N ASN A 459 -5.07 -12.79 -11.82
CA ASN A 459 -4.33 -13.26 -12.98
C ASN A 459 -3.49 -12.14 -13.59
N TYR A 460 -4.02 -10.92 -13.74
CA TYR A 460 -3.26 -9.77 -14.21
C TYR A 460 -2.10 -9.41 -13.26
N TRP A 461 -2.36 -9.29 -11.95
CA TRP A 461 -1.34 -8.96 -10.97
C TRP A 461 -0.24 -10.02 -10.90
N LEU A 462 -0.60 -11.30 -10.87
CA LEU A 462 0.37 -12.40 -10.84
C LEU A 462 1.22 -12.49 -12.11
N ASN A 463 0.63 -12.23 -13.29
CA ASN A 463 1.40 -12.14 -14.52
C ASN A 463 2.41 -11.00 -14.44
N PHE A 464 1.97 -9.81 -14.03
CA PHE A 464 2.83 -8.65 -13.88
C PHE A 464 3.94 -8.89 -12.84
N VAL A 465 3.63 -9.45 -11.69
CA VAL A 465 4.61 -9.80 -10.64
C VAL A 465 5.67 -10.77 -11.16
N ARG A 466 5.31 -11.70 -12.04
CA ARG A 466 6.22 -12.69 -12.62
C ARG A 466 7.06 -12.15 -13.77
N THR A 467 6.48 -11.30 -14.62
CA THR A 467 7.06 -10.96 -15.92
C THR A 467 7.26 -9.47 -16.16
N GLY A 468 6.51 -8.59 -15.49
CA GLY A 468 6.40 -7.15 -15.79
C GLY A 468 5.37 -6.83 -16.87
N ASP A 469 4.61 -7.84 -17.32
CA ASP A 469 3.51 -7.72 -18.27
C ASP A 469 2.25 -8.36 -17.64
N PRO A 470 1.11 -7.64 -17.48
CA PRO A 470 -0.10 -8.19 -16.92
C PRO A 470 -0.81 -9.17 -17.85
N ASN A 471 -0.51 -9.15 -19.16
CA ASN A 471 -1.18 -9.95 -20.16
C ASN A 471 -0.93 -11.45 -19.99
N GLY A 472 -1.91 -12.27 -20.38
CA GLY A 472 -1.81 -13.72 -20.31
C GLY A 472 -2.94 -14.42 -21.02
N THR A 473 -2.81 -15.75 -21.15
CA THR A 473 -3.80 -16.59 -21.85
C THR A 473 -5.17 -16.48 -21.18
N GLY A 474 -6.20 -16.20 -21.98
CA GLY A 474 -7.59 -16.13 -21.54
C GLY A 474 -8.00 -14.81 -20.88
N LEU A 475 -7.10 -13.81 -20.84
CA LEU A 475 -7.40 -12.47 -20.37
C LEU A 475 -7.60 -11.51 -21.55
N PRO A 476 -8.50 -10.52 -21.44
CA PRO A 476 -8.54 -9.38 -22.35
C PRO A 476 -7.17 -8.68 -22.41
N THR A 477 -6.78 -8.21 -23.61
CA THR A 477 -5.49 -7.56 -23.78
C THR A 477 -5.45 -6.21 -23.07
N TRP A 478 -4.52 -6.05 -22.14
CA TRP A 478 -4.23 -4.81 -21.43
C TRP A 478 -3.18 -4.02 -22.22
N PRO A 479 -3.53 -2.86 -22.81
CA PRO A 479 -2.58 -2.07 -23.56
C PRO A 479 -1.55 -1.43 -22.62
N ALA A 480 -0.29 -1.41 -23.03
CA ALA A 480 0.68 -0.53 -22.40
C ALA A 480 0.34 0.93 -22.74
N SER A 481 0.59 1.83 -21.80
CA SER A 481 0.37 3.26 -22.00
C SER A 481 1.12 3.79 -23.21
N ASP A 482 0.42 4.53 -24.05
CA ASP A 482 0.95 5.19 -25.24
C ASP A 482 0.50 6.66 -25.31
N ASN A 483 0.31 7.23 -26.49
CA ASN A 483 -0.17 8.61 -26.66
C ASN A 483 -1.70 8.74 -26.57
N THR A 484 -2.41 7.63 -26.44
CA THR A 484 -3.85 7.61 -26.25
C THR A 484 -4.19 7.52 -24.76
N PRO A 485 -5.33 8.05 -24.28
CA PRO A 485 -5.76 7.93 -22.88
C PRO A 485 -6.41 6.57 -22.59
N LEU A 486 -5.90 5.47 -23.20
CA LEU A 486 -6.42 4.14 -23.02
C LEU A 486 -5.91 3.50 -21.73
N VAL A 487 -6.86 2.99 -20.94
CA VAL A 487 -6.61 2.23 -19.70
C VAL A 487 -7.37 0.92 -19.75
N MET A 488 -6.99 -0.04 -18.89
CA MET A 488 -7.83 -1.20 -18.62
C MET A 488 -8.93 -0.81 -17.64
N GLU A 489 -10.18 -0.78 -18.08
CA GLU A 489 -11.30 -0.76 -17.14
C GLU A 489 -11.52 -2.16 -16.55
N ILE A 490 -11.57 -2.25 -15.24
CA ILE A 490 -11.86 -3.47 -14.49
C ILE A 490 -13.18 -3.27 -13.76
N GLY A 491 -14.25 -3.77 -14.39
CA GLY A 491 -15.61 -3.80 -13.88
C GLY A 491 -16.13 -5.25 -13.80
N GLU A 492 -17.38 -5.49 -14.17
CA GLU A 492 -17.91 -6.86 -14.34
C GLU A 492 -17.16 -7.63 -15.44
N GLN A 493 -16.61 -6.93 -16.42
CA GLN A 493 -15.78 -7.45 -17.50
C GLN A 493 -14.62 -6.48 -17.73
N ALA A 494 -13.41 -6.99 -17.81
CA ALA A 494 -12.26 -6.17 -18.12
C ALA A 494 -12.20 -5.84 -19.62
N HIS A 495 -11.93 -4.58 -19.98
CA HIS A 495 -11.72 -4.15 -21.35
C HIS A 495 -10.94 -2.83 -21.41
N ALA A 496 -10.24 -2.61 -22.51
CA ALA A 496 -9.56 -1.34 -22.75
C ALA A 496 -10.54 -0.25 -23.15
N LYS A 497 -10.42 0.95 -22.53
CA LYS A 497 -11.23 2.13 -22.89
C LYS A 497 -10.47 3.44 -22.67
N GLU A 498 -11.00 4.52 -23.20
CA GLU A 498 -10.55 5.86 -22.83
C GLU A 498 -10.98 6.20 -21.40
N ALA A 499 -9.99 6.59 -20.58
CA ALA A 499 -10.24 6.97 -19.18
C ALA A 499 -10.89 8.34 -19.06
N ILE A 500 -10.53 9.27 -19.95
CA ILE A 500 -10.93 10.68 -19.92
C ILE A 500 -10.98 11.22 -21.36
N GLY A 501 -11.88 12.16 -21.63
CA GLY A 501 -11.96 12.82 -22.92
C GLY A 501 -10.73 13.68 -23.23
N THR A 502 -10.45 13.86 -24.51
CA THR A 502 -9.26 14.61 -24.98
C THR A 502 -9.26 16.06 -24.49
N GLU A 503 -10.42 16.74 -24.49
CA GLU A 503 -10.54 18.14 -24.04
C GLU A 503 -10.28 18.26 -22.54
N GLN A 504 -10.81 17.33 -21.75
CA GLN A 504 -10.59 17.26 -20.30
C GLN A 504 -9.11 17.00 -19.99
N LEU A 505 -8.46 16.06 -20.70
CA LEU A 505 -7.04 15.78 -20.52
C LEU A 505 -6.18 17.01 -20.84
N ALA A 506 -6.47 17.71 -21.96
CA ALA A 506 -5.77 18.93 -22.35
C ALA A 506 -5.95 20.08 -21.32
N LEU A 507 -7.14 20.21 -20.74
CA LEU A 507 -7.40 21.17 -19.66
C LEU A 507 -6.52 20.87 -18.44
N PHE A 508 -6.45 19.62 -17.98
CA PHE A 508 -5.65 19.25 -16.81
C PHE A 508 -4.15 19.28 -17.09
N GLN A 509 -3.73 19.00 -18.31
CA GLN A 509 -2.34 19.17 -18.72
C GLN A 509 -1.91 20.64 -18.61
N ASP A 510 -2.75 21.57 -19.08
CA ASP A 510 -2.50 22.99 -18.97
C ASP A 510 -2.54 23.46 -17.49
N PHE A 511 -3.52 22.99 -16.71
CA PHE A 511 -3.60 23.27 -15.28
C PHE A 511 -2.34 22.82 -14.53
N ALA A 512 -1.86 21.60 -14.78
CA ALA A 512 -0.62 21.08 -14.18
C ALA A 512 0.62 21.88 -14.60
N ALA A 513 0.70 22.30 -15.87
CA ALA A 513 1.81 23.11 -16.40
C ALA A 513 1.90 24.50 -15.73
N HIS A 514 0.78 25.00 -15.19
CA HIS A 514 0.72 26.24 -14.40
C HIS A 514 0.80 26.02 -12.88
N GLY A 515 1.27 24.86 -12.46
CA GLY A 515 1.46 24.53 -11.03
C GLY A 515 0.21 24.08 -10.28
N GLY A 516 -0.85 23.72 -11.00
CA GLY A 516 -2.07 23.19 -10.44
C GLY A 516 -1.87 21.83 -9.77
N ALA A 517 -2.41 21.65 -8.56
CA ALA A 517 -2.31 20.39 -7.81
C ALA A 517 -3.24 19.32 -8.38
N MET A 518 -2.65 18.21 -8.81
CA MET A 518 -3.35 17.09 -9.49
C MET A 518 -3.71 15.94 -8.53
N GLY A 519 -3.21 15.94 -7.33
CA GLY A 519 -3.37 14.84 -6.37
C GLY A 519 -4.81 14.54 -5.97
N LEU A 520 -4.99 13.36 -5.38
CA LEU A 520 -6.28 12.90 -4.86
C LEU A 520 -6.79 13.81 -3.72
N PHE A 521 -5.87 14.37 -2.94
CA PHE A 521 -6.14 15.21 -1.77
C PHE A 521 -5.88 16.69 -2.04
#